data_9983e2dff86954fb05e5c9a758ab402f
#
_entry.id   9983e2dff86954fb05e5c9a758ab402f
#
_cell.length_a   1.000
_cell.length_b   1.000
_cell.length_c   1.000
_cell.angle_alpha   90.00
_cell.angle_beta   90.00
_cell.angle_gamma   90.00
#
_symmetry.space_group_name_H-M   'P 1'
#
loop_
_entity.id
_entity.type
_entity.pdbx_description
1 polymer ?
#
loop_
_entity_poly.entity_id
_entity_poly.type
_entity_poly.pdbx_seq_one_letter_code
_entity_poly.pdbx_strand_id
1 'polypeptide(L)' 'MRTETKQVTAPEDAQGARLDAWLAARFPVLSRNEWQQRIDGGHVTLNGRQARASRRLNFGDRVEFSYTMRDEPEVPT' A
#
# COMPACT_ATOMS: atom_id res chain seq x y z
N MET A 1 -9.32 -5.27 -16.75
CA MET A 1 -8.74 -5.08 -15.43
C MET A 1 -7.54 -5.96 -15.26
N ARG A 2 -6.52 -5.44 -14.63
CA ARG A 2 -5.37 -6.27 -14.35
C ARG A 2 -4.87 -5.97 -12.97
N THR A 3 -4.26 -6.96 -12.33
CA THR A 3 -3.70 -6.82 -11.00
C THR A 3 -2.19 -6.66 -11.11
N GLU A 4 -1.69 -5.64 -10.45
CA GLU A 4 -0.26 -5.37 -10.41
C GLU A 4 0.21 -5.52 -8.99
N THR A 5 1.43 -5.98 -8.83
CA THR A 5 2.06 -6.03 -7.52
C THR A 5 3.18 -5.02 -7.50
N LYS A 6 3.21 -4.21 -6.47
CA LYS A 6 4.22 -3.18 -6.32
C LYS A 6 4.96 -3.39 -5.01
N GLN A 7 6.25 -3.20 -5.07
CA GLN A 7 7.08 -3.34 -3.89
C GLN A 7 7.87 -2.06 -3.71
N VAL A 8 7.84 -1.51 -2.51
CA VAL A 8 8.57 -0.30 -2.22
C VAL A 8 9.30 -0.47 -0.90
N THR A 9 10.41 0.20 -0.77
CA THR A 9 11.20 0.17 0.46
C THR A 9 10.95 1.46 1.21
N ALA A 10 10.70 1.35 2.50
CA ALA A 10 10.43 2.52 3.33
C ALA A 10 11.69 3.39 3.39
N PRO A 11 11.60 4.65 2.99
CA PRO A 11 12.75 5.54 3.05
C PRO A 11 13.02 5.98 4.49
N GLU A 12 14.11 6.69 4.65
CA GLU A 12 14.51 7.12 5.97
C GLU A 12 13.46 7.97 6.65
N ASP A 13 12.79 8.82 5.91
CA ASP A 13 11.79 9.70 6.49
C ASP A 13 10.46 9.01 6.77
N ALA A 14 10.35 7.74 6.40
CA ALA A 14 9.14 6.97 6.73
C ALA A 14 9.25 6.28 8.08
N GLN A 15 10.41 6.34 8.71
CA GLN A 15 10.60 5.67 9.98
C GLN A 15 9.65 6.22 11.03
N GLY A 16 8.93 5.34 11.72
CA GLY A 16 7.97 5.71 12.73
C GLY A 16 6.59 6.04 12.18
N ALA A 17 6.41 6.07 10.86
CA ALA A 17 5.12 6.37 10.28
C ALA A 17 4.23 5.13 10.33
N ARG A 18 2.95 5.34 10.50
CA ARG A 18 2.01 4.23 10.43
C ARG A 18 1.90 3.77 8.98
N LEU A 19 1.77 2.47 8.80
CA LEU A 19 1.71 1.87 7.47
C LEU A 19 0.55 2.45 6.65
N ASP A 20 -0.65 2.54 7.24
CA ASP A 20 -1.80 3.06 6.52
C ASP A 20 -1.63 4.54 6.15
N ALA A 21 -1.10 5.33 7.05
CA ALA A 21 -0.89 6.75 6.78
C ALA A 21 0.18 6.97 5.73
N TRP A 22 1.26 6.20 5.79
CA TRP A 22 2.34 6.34 4.83
C TRP A 22 1.88 5.94 3.44
N LEU A 23 1.12 4.83 3.35
CA LEU A 23 0.61 4.38 2.05
C LEU A 23 -0.36 5.40 1.47
N ALA A 24 -1.24 5.97 2.28
CA ALA A 24 -2.20 6.96 1.79
C ALA A 24 -1.49 8.23 1.30
N ALA A 25 -0.41 8.60 1.95
CA ALA A 25 0.35 9.78 1.55
C ALA A 25 1.19 9.50 0.31
N ARG A 26 1.79 8.33 0.24
CA ARG A 26 2.70 7.98 -0.84
C ARG A 26 1.95 7.55 -2.10
N PHE A 27 0.83 6.87 -1.93
CA PHE A 27 0.03 6.35 -3.03
C PHE A 27 -1.42 6.79 -2.85
N PRO A 28 -1.73 8.03 -3.21
CA PRO A 28 -3.06 8.59 -2.94
C PRO A 28 -4.16 8.05 -3.85
N VAL A 29 -3.89 7.00 -4.60
CA VAL A 29 -4.92 6.36 -5.41
C VAL A 29 -6.00 5.73 -4.55
N LEU A 30 -5.69 5.44 -3.28
CA LEU A 30 -6.66 4.92 -2.34
C LEU A 30 -6.67 5.82 -1.12
N SER A 31 -7.82 5.92 -0.48
CA SER A 31 -7.92 6.67 0.76
C SER A 31 -7.26 5.87 1.88
N ARG A 32 -7.01 6.55 3.00
CA ARG A 32 -6.41 5.88 4.15
C ARG A 32 -7.29 4.72 4.62
N ASN A 33 -8.61 4.93 4.62
CA ASN A 33 -9.53 3.88 5.01
C ASN A 33 -9.46 2.68 4.08
N GLU A 34 -9.34 2.94 2.79
CA GLU A 34 -9.20 1.85 1.82
C GLU A 34 -7.89 1.10 2.00
N TRP A 35 -6.81 1.81 2.32
CA TRP A 35 -5.56 1.15 2.62
C TRP A 35 -5.68 0.28 3.86
N GLN A 36 -6.39 0.76 4.89
CA GLN A 36 -6.60 -0.04 6.09
C GLN A 36 -7.31 -1.34 5.77
N GLN A 37 -8.31 -1.27 4.92
CA GLN A 37 -9.04 -2.47 4.54
C GLN A 37 -8.15 -3.46 3.79
N ARG A 38 -7.30 -2.96 2.93
CA ARG A 38 -6.41 -3.83 2.18
C ARG A 38 -5.35 -4.45 3.07
N ILE A 39 -4.84 -3.68 4.00
CA ILE A 39 -3.84 -4.19 4.94
C ILE A 39 -4.47 -5.29 5.81
N ASP A 40 -5.65 -5.02 6.34
CA ASP A 40 -6.32 -5.99 7.20
C ASP A 40 -6.75 -7.23 6.45
N GLY A 41 -7.02 -7.09 5.16
CA GLY A 41 -7.40 -8.22 4.32
C GLY A 41 -6.22 -9.05 3.83
N GLY A 42 -5.00 -8.68 4.19
CA GLY A 42 -3.83 -9.44 3.77
C GLY A 42 -3.31 -9.10 2.40
N HIS A 43 -3.81 -8.02 1.80
CA HIS A 43 -3.37 -7.62 0.46
C HIS A 43 -2.10 -6.75 0.51
N VAL A 44 -1.66 -6.37 1.69
CA VAL A 44 -0.44 -5.60 1.87
C VAL A 44 0.43 -6.37 2.86
N THR A 45 1.68 -6.57 2.51
CA THR A 45 2.61 -7.28 3.38
C THR A 45 3.79 -6.38 3.72
N LEU A 46 4.39 -6.65 4.86
CA LEU A 46 5.56 -5.93 5.31
C LEU A 46 6.66 -6.97 5.54
N ASN A 47 7.73 -6.84 4.79
CA ASN A 47 8.84 -7.80 4.85
C ASN A 47 8.35 -9.24 4.62
N GLY A 48 7.35 -9.38 3.73
CA GLY A 48 6.82 -10.69 3.38
C GLY A 48 5.80 -11.25 4.34
N ARG A 49 5.36 -10.46 5.32
CA ARG A 49 4.39 -10.92 6.31
C ARG A 49 3.23 -9.97 6.41
N GLN A 50 2.09 -10.49 6.80
CA GLN A 50 0.93 -9.66 7.00
C GLN A 50 1.17 -8.74 8.20
N ALA A 51 0.79 -7.49 8.07
CA ALA A 51 0.97 -6.51 9.12
C ALA A 51 -0.37 -5.84 9.41
N ARG A 52 -0.40 -5.06 10.47
CA ARG A 52 -1.60 -4.29 10.81
C ARG A 52 -1.47 -2.89 10.26
N ALA A 53 -2.61 -2.25 10.05
CA ALA A 53 -2.60 -0.89 9.53
C ALA A 53 -1.84 0.06 10.45
N SER A 54 -1.89 -0.18 11.75
CA SER A 54 -1.21 0.65 12.73
C SER A 54 0.27 0.35 12.89
N ARG A 55 0.79 -0.63 12.17
CA ARG A 55 2.20 -0.99 12.25
C ARG A 55 3.06 0.21 11.89
N ARG A 56 4.05 0.47 12.72
CA ARG A 56 5.00 1.54 12.43
C ARG A 56 6.11 1.02 11.54
N LEU A 57 6.50 1.84 10.59
CA LEU A 57 7.56 1.46 9.65
C LEU A 57 8.93 1.77 10.21
N ASN A 58 9.90 1.00 9.77
CA ASN A 58 11.30 1.30 10.02
C ASN A 58 11.99 1.53 8.69
N PHE A 59 13.02 2.33 8.71
CA PHE A 59 13.81 2.55 7.51
C PHE A 59 14.28 1.21 6.95
N GLY A 60 14.05 1.00 5.68
CA GLY A 60 14.45 -0.24 5.03
C GLY A 60 13.38 -1.32 5.00
N ASP A 61 12.26 -1.11 5.68
CA ASP A 61 11.17 -2.09 5.61
C ASP A 61 10.64 -2.17 4.19
N ARG A 62 10.32 -3.38 3.78
CA ARG A 62 9.82 -3.63 2.43
C ARG A 62 8.31 -3.79 2.46
N VAL A 63 7.63 -2.93 1.76
CA VAL A 63 6.17 -2.95 1.69
C VAL A 63 5.78 -3.46 0.32
N GLU A 64 4.94 -4.47 0.29
CA GLU A 64 4.49 -5.05 -0.97
C GLU A 64 2.97 -5.10 -0.96
N PHE A 65 2.36 -4.70 -2.06
CA PHE A 65 0.91 -4.71 -2.15
C PHE A 65 0.48 -4.96 -3.58
N SER A 66 -0.72 -5.52 -3.70
CA SER A 66 -1.34 -5.74 -4.99
C SER A 66 -2.47 -4.75 -5.17
N TYR A 67 -2.65 -4.26 -6.37
CA TYR A 67 -3.77 -3.38 -6.67
C TYR A 67 -4.27 -3.69 -8.05
N THR A 68 -5.56 -3.43 -8.26
CA THR A 68 -6.19 -3.68 -9.54
C THR A 68 -6.21 -2.40 -10.33
N MET A 69 -5.59 -2.43 -11.53
CA MET A 69 -5.63 -1.32 -12.42
C MET A 69 -6.79 -1.48 -13.34
N ARG A 70 -7.60 -0.47 -13.51
CA ARG A 70 -8.60 -0.49 -14.51
C ARG A 70 -7.96 -0.14 -15.76
N ASP A 71 -8.13 -1.05 -16.68
CA ASP A 71 -7.56 -0.88 -17.94
C ASP A 71 -8.54 -0.30 -18.79
N GLU A 72 -9.28 0.64 -18.48
CA GLU A 72 -10.26 1.05 -19.23
C GLU A 72 -10.05 2.19 -19.92
N PRO A 73 -10.50 2.22 -20.89
CA PRO A 73 -10.30 3.12 -21.79
C PRO A 73 -11.20 4.12 -21.48
N GLU A 74 -11.33 4.68 -21.26
CA GLU A 74 -11.99 5.44 -21.13
C GLU A 74 -12.83 5.69 -21.92
N VAL A 75 -13.42 5.51 -22.44
CA VAL A 75 -14.19 5.57 -23.13
C VAL A 75 -14.81 6.10 -23.34
N PRO A 76 -15.15 6.44 -23.76
CA PRO A 76 -15.76 6.75 -24.08
C PRO A 76 -16.54 6.75 -24.42
N THR A 77 -16.95 6.78 -24.67
CA THR A 77 -17.71 6.69 -25.03
C THR A 77 -18.27 6.92 -25.26
#